data_eb1540d4f713616680728eb3221bd655
#
_entry.id   eb1540d4f713616680728eb3221bd655
#
_cell.length_a   1.000
_cell.length_b   1.000
_cell.length_c   1.000
_cell.angle_alpha   90.00
_cell.angle_beta   90.00
_cell.angle_gamma   90.00
#
_symmetry.space_group_name_H-M   'P 1'
#
loop_
_entity.id
_entity.type
_entity.pdbx_description
1 polymer ?
#
loop_
_entity_poly.entity_id
_entity_poly.type
_entity_poly.pdbx_seq_one_letter_code
_entity_poly.pdbx_strand_id
1 'polypeptide(L)'
;MDKGTLLEFLKTRRSIRKFKSDPIPEEHIEIILEAARWAPSGDNAQSWRFVVVTDPEKIKILGQLGGEGSGRRFKAEYVSGHMEKRLTTFKTEETRHRVYKRLVSGAVSAFVSDAPVVIAVCSRLDCWDPPFDISTASQNILLMAHALGLGACWLEAPTTDIRDEYKVRELLKVPPQYTIFHIIAIGHPAEAPGLRPRLKLNEIAFWNKWGNAKK
;
A
#
# COMPACT_ATOMS: atom_id res chain seq x y z
N MET A 1 -25.44 1.49 -7.59
CA MET A 1 -24.99 2.42 -6.52
C MET A 1 -25.14 3.85 -7.06
N ASP A 2 -25.83 4.73 -6.33
CA ASP A 2 -25.92 6.12 -6.73
C ASP A 2 -24.59 6.87 -6.49
N LYS A 3 -24.43 8.06 -7.13
CA LYS A 3 -23.19 8.84 -7.06
C LYS A 3 -22.82 9.32 -5.65
N GLY A 4 -23.80 9.61 -4.81
CA GLY A 4 -23.58 10.05 -3.43
C GLY A 4 -23.05 8.91 -2.56
N THR A 5 -23.67 7.75 -2.65
CA THR A 5 -23.26 6.53 -1.95
C THR A 5 -21.85 6.11 -2.34
N LEU A 6 -21.50 6.15 -3.64
CA LEU A 6 -20.15 5.82 -4.10
C LEU A 6 -19.10 6.81 -3.54
N LEU A 7 -19.39 8.10 -3.56
CA LEU A 7 -18.46 9.10 -3.04
C LEU A 7 -18.20 8.93 -1.55
N GLU A 8 -19.24 8.69 -0.75
CA GLU A 8 -19.07 8.41 0.70
C GLU A 8 -18.29 7.13 0.94
N PHE A 9 -18.56 6.07 0.20
CA PHE A 9 -17.77 4.83 0.25
C PHE A 9 -16.27 5.09 0.00
N LEU A 10 -15.92 5.86 -1.03
CA LEU A 10 -14.53 6.23 -1.32
C LEU A 10 -13.90 7.05 -0.18
N LYS A 11 -14.67 7.93 0.46
CA LYS A 11 -14.21 8.76 1.59
C LYS A 11 -13.95 7.95 2.86
N THR A 12 -14.66 6.86 3.08
CA THR A 12 -14.57 6.07 4.32
C THR A 12 -13.42 5.07 4.33
N ARG A 13 -12.91 4.66 3.16
CA ARG A 13 -11.77 3.74 3.08
C ARG A 13 -10.53 4.31 3.79
N ARG A 14 -9.87 3.46 4.60
CA ARG A 14 -8.62 3.78 5.33
C ARG A 14 -7.55 2.73 5.08
N SER A 15 -6.30 3.13 5.23
CA SER A 15 -5.19 2.18 5.34
C SER A 15 -5.18 1.63 6.77
N ILE A 16 -5.43 0.34 6.89
CA ILE A 16 -5.48 -0.39 8.16
C ILE A 16 -4.14 -1.09 8.37
N ARG A 17 -3.60 -0.96 9.58
CA ARG A 17 -2.28 -1.49 9.98
C ARG A 17 -2.34 -2.30 11.27
N LYS A 18 -3.55 -2.57 11.78
CA LYS A 18 -3.77 -3.51 12.87
C LYS A 18 -4.87 -4.46 12.44
N PHE A 19 -4.58 -5.73 12.47
CA PHE A 19 -5.48 -6.78 12.03
C PHE A 19 -5.82 -7.70 13.20
N LYS A 20 -6.99 -8.32 13.13
CA LYS A 20 -7.35 -9.48 13.93
C LYS A 20 -6.72 -10.71 13.26
N SER A 21 -6.54 -11.76 14.06
CA SER A 21 -5.99 -13.05 13.58
C SER A 21 -6.99 -13.92 12.83
N ASP A 22 -8.26 -13.48 12.74
CA ASP A 22 -9.31 -14.25 12.08
C ASP A 22 -8.96 -14.46 10.60
N PRO A 23 -9.12 -15.69 10.07
CA PRO A 23 -8.84 -15.99 8.67
C PRO A 23 -9.84 -15.28 7.76
N ILE A 24 -9.40 -14.98 6.54
CA ILE A 24 -10.28 -14.45 5.48
C ILE A 24 -10.77 -15.64 4.66
N PRO A 25 -12.09 -15.75 4.38
CA PRO A 25 -12.62 -16.76 3.47
C PRO A 25 -11.97 -16.66 2.08
N GLU A 26 -11.65 -17.78 1.47
CA GLU A 26 -11.02 -17.83 0.14
C GLU A 26 -11.87 -17.12 -0.91
N GLU A 27 -13.21 -17.27 -0.85
CA GLU A 27 -14.16 -16.56 -1.70
C GLU A 27 -13.97 -15.03 -1.66
N HIS A 28 -13.69 -14.44 -0.48
CA HIS A 28 -13.42 -13.00 -0.37
C HIS A 28 -12.11 -12.62 -1.08
N ILE A 29 -11.10 -13.48 -1.03
CA ILE A 29 -9.83 -13.26 -1.74
C ILE A 29 -10.06 -13.30 -3.25
N GLU A 30 -10.83 -14.27 -3.73
CA GLU A 30 -11.18 -14.39 -5.14
C GLU A 30 -11.96 -13.16 -5.65
N ILE A 31 -12.94 -12.67 -4.89
CA ILE A 31 -13.69 -11.45 -5.22
C ILE A 31 -12.76 -10.23 -5.29
N ILE A 32 -11.79 -10.12 -4.39
CA ILE A 32 -10.80 -9.03 -4.39
C ILE A 32 -9.91 -9.11 -5.64
N LEU A 33 -9.45 -10.30 -6.00
CA LEU A 33 -8.63 -10.51 -7.20
C LEU A 33 -9.42 -10.28 -8.48
N GLU A 34 -10.70 -10.68 -8.49
CA GLU A 34 -11.60 -10.39 -9.61
C GLU A 34 -11.76 -8.88 -9.82
N ALA A 35 -11.96 -8.12 -8.74
CA ALA A 35 -12.02 -6.66 -8.83
C ALA A 35 -10.70 -6.07 -9.38
N ALA A 36 -9.55 -6.60 -8.96
CA ALA A 36 -8.25 -6.19 -9.48
C ALA A 36 -8.14 -6.42 -10.99
N ARG A 37 -8.61 -7.57 -11.46
CA ARG A 37 -8.59 -7.97 -12.87
C ARG A 37 -9.39 -7.03 -13.79
N TRP A 38 -10.40 -6.36 -13.26
CA TRP A 38 -11.22 -5.37 -13.99
C TRP A 38 -10.64 -3.96 -13.99
N ALA A 39 -9.40 -3.78 -13.55
CA ALA A 39 -8.72 -2.50 -13.68
C ALA A 39 -8.40 -2.18 -15.16
N PRO A 40 -8.36 -0.90 -15.54
CA PRO A 40 -7.84 -0.52 -16.85
C PRO A 40 -6.32 -0.70 -16.91
N SER A 41 -5.81 -1.01 -18.09
CA SER A 41 -4.37 -1.04 -18.39
C SER A 41 -4.09 -0.46 -19.76
N GLY A 42 -2.89 0.10 -19.98
CA GLY A 42 -2.45 0.59 -21.27
C GLY A 42 -2.54 -0.51 -22.32
N ASP A 43 -3.15 -0.23 -23.48
CA ASP A 43 -3.35 -1.19 -24.57
C ASP A 43 -3.99 -2.52 -24.15
N ASN A 44 -4.73 -2.53 -23.05
CA ASN A 44 -5.27 -3.74 -22.42
C ASN A 44 -4.20 -4.80 -22.14
N ALA A 45 -3.00 -4.38 -21.79
CA ALA A 45 -1.84 -5.25 -21.60
C ALA A 45 -2.00 -6.24 -20.42
N GLN A 46 -2.78 -5.88 -19.40
CA GLN A 46 -3.09 -6.72 -18.24
C GLN A 46 -1.83 -7.38 -17.66
N SER A 47 -0.82 -6.53 -17.47
CA SER A 47 0.56 -6.90 -17.13
C SER A 47 0.71 -7.49 -15.73
N TRP A 48 -0.27 -7.26 -14.85
CA TRP A 48 -0.28 -7.68 -13.45
C TRP A 48 -0.31 -9.20 -13.25
N ARG A 49 0.36 -9.63 -12.20
CA ARG A 49 0.23 -10.97 -11.59
C ARG A 49 0.15 -10.79 -10.08
N PHE A 50 -0.64 -11.61 -9.45
CA PHE A 50 -0.87 -11.56 -8.01
C PHE A 50 -0.38 -12.85 -7.37
N VAL A 51 0.48 -12.74 -6.36
CA VAL A 51 0.85 -13.88 -5.52
C VAL A 51 0.17 -13.70 -4.17
N VAL A 52 -0.81 -14.55 -3.90
CA VAL A 52 -1.52 -14.58 -2.61
C VAL A 52 -0.70 -15.39 -1.61
N VAL A 53 -0.42 -14.80 -0.48
CA VAL A 53 0.35 -15.42 0.61
C VAL A 53 -0.55 -15.53 1.83
N THR A 54 -0.82 -16.75 2.25
CA THR A 54 -1.58 -17.11 3.46
C THR A 54 -0.72 -17.90 4.46
N ASP A 55 0.49 -18.29 4.04
CA ASP A 55 1.47 -18.99 4.87
C ASP A 55 2.02 -18.02 5.93
N PRO A 56 1.79 -18.27 7.24
CA PRO A 56 2.18 -17.35 8.31
C PRO A 56 3.69 -17.09 8.39
N GLU A 57 4.50 -18.11 8.08
CA GLU A 57 5.97 -17.96 8.13
C GLU A 57 6.45 -17.05 6.99
N LYS A 58 5.88 -17.17 5.80
CA LYS A 58 6.20 -16.25 4.69
C LYS A 58 5.72 -14.83 4.99
N ILE A 59 4.52 -14.66 5.56
CA ILE A 59 3.98 -13.35 5.95
C ILE A 59 4.89 -12.70 6.99
N LYS A 60 5.37 -13.44 7.97
CA LYS A 60 6.32 -12.96 8.98
C LYS A 60 7.62 -12.46 8.35
N ILE A 61 8.19 -13.22 7.38
CA ILE A 61 9.37 -12.80 6.64
C ILE A 61 9.10 -11.51 5.85
N LEU A 62 7.95 -11.42 5.16
CA LEU A 62 7.56 -10.20 4.42
C LEU A 62 7.44 -8.99 5.35
N GLY A 63 6.87 -9.15 6.53
CA GLY A 63 6.79 -8.10 7.55
C GLY A 63 8.15 -7.66 8.06
N GLN A 64 9.06 -8.61 8.27
CA GLN A 64 10.44 -8.32 8.66
C GLN A 64 11.17 -7.52 7.56
N LEU A 65 11.12 -7.96 6.32
CA LEU A 65 11.71 -7.25 5.17
C LEU A 65 11.11 -5.85 5.01
N GLY A 66 9.79 -5.72 5.19
CA GLY A 66 9.10 -4.42 5.20
C GLY A 66 9.60 -3.49 6.30
N GLY A 67 9.81 -4.02 7.51
CA GLY A 67 10.38 -3.29 8.64
C GLY A 67 11.80 -2.81 8.35
N GLU A 68 12.67 -3.70 7.89
CA GLU A 68 14.06 -3.39 7.54
C GLU A 68 14.14 -2.34 6.42
N GLY A 69 13.38 -2.52 5.33
CA GLY A 69 13.33 -1.61 4.19
C GLY A 69 12.88 -0.21 4.58
N SER A 70 11.79 -0.10 5.35
CA SER A 70 11.32 1.20 5.83
C SER A 70 12.31 1.87 6.78
N GLY A 71 12.93 1.11 7.67
CA GLY A 71 13.95 1.62 8.58
C GLY A 71 15.16 2.22 7.83
N ARG A 72 15.66 1.53 6.81
CA ARG A 72 16.74 2.04 5.94
C ARG A 72 16.34 3.31 5.21
N ARG A 73 15.15 3.33 4.61
CA ARG A 73 14.63 4.51 3.91
C ARG A 73 14.57 5.72 4.84
N PHE A 74 13.99 5.59 6.03
CA PHE A 74 13.87 6.71 6.95
C PHE A 74 15.21 7.19 7.49
N LYS A 75 16.19 6.29 7.68
CA LYS A 75 17.56 6.69 8.00
C LYS A 75 18.19 7.50 6.87
N ALA A 76 18.04 7.09 5.62
CA ALA A 76 18.54 7.83 4.46
C ALA A 76 17.85 9.21 4.33
N GLU A 77 16.54 9.30 4.52
CA GLU A 77 15.79 10.56 4.53
C GLU A 77 16.28 11.51 5.63
N TYR A 78 16.68 11.01 6.79
CA TYR A 78 17.24 11.81 7.87
C TYR A 78 18.60 12.40 7.48
N VAL A 79 19.51 11.57 6.98
CA VAL A 79 20.84 11.99 6.55
C VAL A 79 20.78 13.04 5.42
N SER A 80 19.81 12.93 4.52
CA SER A 80 19.61 13.88 3.42
C SER A 80 18.87 15.18 3.83
N GLY A 81 18.49 15.33 5.11
CA GLY A 81 17.75 16.49 5.61
C GLY A 81 16.26 16.54 5.25
N HIS A 82 15.75 15.57 4.48
CA HIS A 82 14.33 15.53 4.13
C HIS A 82 13.42 15.21 5.32
N MET A 83 13.93 14.46 6.31
CA MET A 83 13.20 14.09 7.52
C MET A 83 12.89 15.29 8.40
N GLU A 84 13.78 16.28 8.49
CA GLU A 84 13.58 17.47 9.30
C GLU A 84 12.32 18.22 8.88
N LYS A 85 12.11 18.40 7.56
CA LYS A 85 10.91 19.06 7.02
C LYS A 85 9.63 18.34 7.42
N ARG A 86 9.65 17.00 7.46
CA ARG A 86 8.50 16.18 7.88
C ARG A 86 8.24 16.30 9.38
N LEU A 87 9.30 16.38 10.18
CA LEU A 87 9.19 16.43 11.64
C LEU A 87 8.82 17.82 12.17
N THR A 88 8.94 18.89 11.40
CA THR A 88 8.54 20.26 11.80
C THR A 88 7.06 20.39 12.14
N THR A 89 6.21 19.50 11.64
CA THR A 89 4.79 19.46 12.00
C THR A 89 4.53 19.11 13.47
N PHE A 90 5.51 18.51 14.16
CA PHE A 90 5.42 18.18 15.58
C PHE A 90 6.02 19.30 16.43
N LYS A 91 5.24 19.81 17.39
CA LYS A 91 5.57 21.02 18.16
C LYS A 91 6.76 20.85 19.11
N THR A 92 6.93 19.64 19.70
CA THR A 92 7.97 19.41 20.71
C THR A 92 9.10 18.52 20.19
N GLU A 93 10.31 18.76 20.66
CA GLU A 93 11.49 17.98 20.33
C GLU A 93 11.35 16.50 20.79
N GLU A 94 10.83 16.30 21.98
CA GLU A 94 10.54 14.96 22.50
C GLU A 94 9.63 14.16 21.56
N THR A 95 8.55 14.79 21.05
CA THR A 95 7.65 14.14 20.09
C THR A 95 8.36 13.84 18.78
N ARG A 96 9.19 14.77 18.26
CA ARG A 96 10.00 14.54 17.05
C ARG A 96 10.93 13.35 17.22
N HIS A 97 11.65 13.30 18.34
CA HIS A 97 12.57 12.21 18.64
C HIS A 97 11.86 10.85 18.76
N ARG A 98 10.73 10.79 19.44
CA ARG A 98 9.91 9.58 19.54
C ARG A 98 9.40 9.10 18.18
N VAL A 99 8.91 10.02 17.34
CA VAL A 99 8.45 9.70 15.98
C VAL A 99 9.63 9.22 15.14
N TYR A 100 10.76 9.90 15.19
CA TYR A 100 11.97 9.49 14.47
C TYR A 100 12.42 8.07 14.87
N LYS A 101 12.54 7.78 16.15
CA LYS A 101 12.88 6.43 16.64
C LYS A 101 11.94 5.37 16.07
N ARG A 102 10.63 5.65 16.07
CA ARG A 102 9.63 4.71 15.51
C ARG A 102 9.79 4.52 14.00
N LEU A 103 10.12 5.57 13.27
CA LEU A 103 10.32 5.49 11.80
C LEU A 103 11.55 4.65 11.47
N VAL A 104 12.69 4.94 12.08
CA VAL A 104 13.97 4.26 11.80
C VAL A 104 14.05 2.84 12.34
N SER A 105 13.21 2.48 13.32
CA SER A 105 13.11 1.10 13.81
C SER A 105 12.40 0.15 12.85
N GLY A 106 11.74 0.70 11.80
CA GLY A 106 10.96 -0.11 10.87
C GLY A 106 9.56 -0.53 11.37
N ALA A 107 9.22 -0.21 12.62
CA ALA A 107 7.93 -0.59 13.23
C ALA A 107 6.69 -0.11 12.45
N VAL A 108 6.87 0.90 11.61
CA VAL A 108 5.77 1.45 10.78
C VAL A 108 5.35 0.53 9.63
N SER A 109 6.18 -0.45 9.26
CA SER A 109 5.90 -1.41 8.18
C SER A 109 5.93 -2.87 8.64
N ALA A 110 6.39 -3.15 9.85
CA ALA A 110 6.46 -4.51 10.41
C ALA A 110 5.06 -5.13 10.65
N PHE A 111 4.00 -4.30 10.71
CA PHE A 111 2.62 -4.75 10.92
C PHE A 111 2.11 -5.76 9.85
N VAL A 112 2.81 -5.92 8.75
CA VAL A 112 2.51 -6.93 7.73
C VAL A 112 2.54 -8.33 8.33
N SER A 113 3.41 -8.56 9.33
CA SER A 113 3.51 -9.84 10.05
C SER A 113 2.21 -10.24 10.77
N ASP A 114 1.31 -9.28 11.04
CA ASP A 114 0.06 -9.52 11.75
C ASP A 114 -1.14 -9.72 10.79
N ALA A 115 -0.92 -9.59 9.49
CA ALA A 115 -1.98 -9.75 8.51
C ALA A 115 -2.22 -11.24 8.20
N PRO A 116 -3.48 -11.71 8.12
CA PRO A 116 -3.78 -13.09 7.72
C PRO A 116 -3.51 -13.36 6.24
N VAL A 117 -3.53 -12.33 5.40
CA VAL A 117 -3.28 -12.44 3.96
C VAL A 117 -2.40 -11.28 3.48
N VAL A 118 -1.44 -11.60 2.62
CA VAL A 118 -0.65 -10.62 1.88
C VAL A 118 -0.74 -10.93 0.39
N ILE A 119 -1.03 -9.92 -0.43
CA ILE A 119 -0.98 -10.04 -1.89
C ILE A 119 0.27 -9.31 -2.39
N ALA A 120 1.21 -10.05 -2.99
CA ALA A 120 2.31 -9.44 -3.72
C ALA A 120 1.85 -9.10 -5.14
N VAL A 121 2.01 -7.84 -5.53
CA VAL A 121 1.59 -7.33 -6.83
C VAL A 121 2.80 -7.23 -7.75
N CYS A 122 2.79 -8.05 -8.77
CA CYS A 122 3.87 -8.18 -9.75
C CYS A 122 3.41 -7.65 -11.11
N SER A 123 4.34 -7.21 -11.92
CA SER A 123 4.10 -6.90 -13.33
C SER A 123 5.22 -7.43 -14.22
N ARG A 124 4.88 -7.69 -15.46
CA ARG A 124 5.84 -7.96 -16.52
C ARG A 124 6.69 -6.72 -16.76
N LEU A 125 7.95 -6.92 -17.13
CA LEU A 125 8.89 -5.82 -17.40
C LEU A 125 8.83 -5.34 -18.86
N ASP A 126 8.24 -6.12 -19.76
CA ASP A 126 8.16 -5.88 -21.20
C ASP A 126 6.86 -5.17 -21.65
N CYS A 127 6.12 -4.58 -20.71
CA CYS A 127 4.95 -3.77 -21.01
C CYS A 127 5.24 -2.27 -20.90
N TRP A 128 4.38 -1.44 -21.50
CA TRP A 128 4.62 0.01 -21.65
C TRP A 128 4.71 0.73 -20.29
N ASP A 129 3.73 0.56 -19.42
CA ASP A 129 3.57 1.35 -18.19
C ASP A 129 3.18 0.52 -16.98
N PRO A 130 4.00 -0.46 -16.56
CA PRO A 130 3.68 -1.36 -15.45
C PRO A 130 3.24 -0.66 -14.16
N PRO A 131 3.91 0.44 -13.71
CA PRO A 131 3.54 1.09 -12.45
C PRO A 131 2.12 1.66 -12.44
N PHE A 132 1.65 2.18 -13.58
CA PHE A 132 0.29 2.74 -13.69
C PHE A 132 -0.75 1.61 -13.70
N ASP A 133 -0.54 0.58 -14.51
CA ASP A 133 -1.44 -0.57 -14.60
C ASP A 133 -1.65 -1.24 -13.23
N ILE A 134 -0.55 -1.56 -12.54
CA ILE A 134 -0.65 -2.19 -11.23
C ILE A 134 -1.25 -1.28 -10.16
N SER A 135 -1.09 0.05 -10.29
CA SER A 135 -1.68 1.00 -9.34
C SER A 135 -3.20 1.03 -9.45
N THR A 136 -3.75 0.95 -10.65
CA THR A 136 -5.20 0.87 -10.86
C THR A 136 -5.77 -0.44 -10.32
N ALA A 137 -5.11 -1.57 -10.60
CA ALA A 137 -5.49 -2.88 -10.07
C ALA A 137 -5.42 -2.90 -8.53
N SER A 138 -4.37 -2.34 -7.94
CA SER A 138 -4.21 -2.27 -6.49
C SER A 138 -5.25 -1.38 -5.83
N GLN A 139 -5.65 -0.28 -6.47
CA GLN A 139 -6.76 0.54 -5.97
C GLN A 139 -8.06 -0.26 -5.93
N ASN A 140 -8.33 -1.10 -6.93
CA ASN A 140 -9.50 -1.98 -6.93
C ASN A 140 -9.43 -3.02 -5.79
N ILE A 141 -8.24 -3.61 -5.52
CA ILE A 141 -8.03 -4.47 -4.34
C ILE A 141 -8.42 -3.75 -3.05
N LEU A 142 -7.92 -2.53 -2.85
CA LEU A 142 -8.18 -1.75 -1.64
C LEU A 142 -9.68 -1.39 -1.47
N LEU A 143 -10.35 -1.08 -2.56
CA LEU A 143 -11.78 -0.75 -2.55
C LEU A 143 -12.64 -1.98 -2.31
N MET A 144 -12.32 -3.11 -2.95
CA MET A 144 -13.08 -4.34 -2.78
C MET A 144 -12.89 -4.91 -1.36
N ALA A 145 -11.67 -4.90 -0.83
CA ALA A 145 -11.43 -5.27 0.57
C ALA A 145 -12.28 -4.40 1.52
N HIS A 146 -12.35 -3.09 1.28
CA HIS A 146 -13.20 -2.18 2.06
C HIS A 146 -14.70 -2.51 1.92
N ALA A 147 -15.17 -2.85 0.73
CA ALA A 147 -16.56 -3.25 0.49
C ALA A 147 -16.94 -4.53 1.23
N LEU A 148 -16.00 -5.44 1.41
CA LEU A 148 -16.15 -6.69 2.16
C LEU A 148 -15.98 -6.52 3.69
N GLY A 149 -15.84 -5.27 4.18
CA GLY A 149 -15.60 -4.98 5.60
C GLY A 149 -14.18 -5.33 6.07
N LEU A 150 -13.27 -5.62 5.14
CA LEU A 150 -11.88 -5.89 5.43
C LEU A 150 -11.04 -4.60 5.46
N GLY A 151 -9.96 -4.64 6.22
CA GLY A 151 -8.91 -3.63 6.22
C GLY A 151 -7.80 -4.01 5.25
N ALA A 152 -7.24 -3.02 4.56
CA ALA A 152 -6.08 -3.24 3.70
C ALA A 152 -5.07 -2.10 3.80
N CYS A 153 -3.79 -2.42 3.55
CA CYS A 153 -2.73 -1.42 3.44
C CYS A 153 -1.71 -1.81 2.38
N TRP A 154 -1.50 -0.90 1.45
CA TRP A 154 -0.46 -0.98 0.42
C TRP A 154 0.90 -0.58 1.00
N LEU A 155 1.94 -1.36 0.72
CA LEU A 155 3.32 -1.13 1.15
C LEU A 155 4.32 -1.40 0.03
N GLU A 156 5.24 -0.47 -0.14
CA GLU A 156 6.39 -0.61 -1.04
C GLU A 156 7.68 -0.99 -0.29
N ALA A 157 7.69 -0.85 1.04
CA ALA A 157 8.90 -0.99 1.85
C ALA A 157 9.71 -2.28 1.62
N PRO A 158 9.10 -3.47 1.41
CA PRO A 158 9.86 -4.69 1.15
C PRO A 158 10.34 -4.84 -0.30
N THR A 159 10.00 -3.89 -1.18
CA THR A 159 10.31 -3.98 -2.63
C THR A 159 10.99 -2.73 -3.20
N THR A 160 11.13 -1.67 -2.41
CA THR A 160 11.76 -0.40 -2.85
C THR A 160 13.27 -0.54 -3.06
N ASP A 161 13.93 -1.37 -2.24
CA ASP A 161 15.35 -1.66 -2.38
C ASP A 161 15.51 -2.98 -3.17
N ILE A 162 16.31 -2.96 -4.21
CA ILE A 162 16.53 -4.14 -5.06
C ILE A 162 17.00 -5.38 -4.28
N ARG A 163 17.73 -5.19 -3.18
CA ARG A 163 18.18 -6.28 -2.30
C ARG A 163 17.01 -6.94 -1.58
N ASP A 164 16.00 -6.17 -1.20
CA ASP A 164 14.81 -6.68 -0.52
C ASP A 164 13.84 -7.28 -1.54
N GLU A 165 13.65 -6.62 -2.68
CA GLU A 165 12.84 -7.16 -3.78
C GLU A 165 13.35 -8.53 -4.21
N TYR A 166 14.68 -8.70 -4.33
CA TYR A 166 15.30 -9.99 -4.64
C TYR A 166 14.95 -11.06 -3.59
N LYS A 167 15.01 -10.73 -2.29
CA LYS A 167 14.65 -11.67 -1.21
C LYS A 167 13.16 -12.05 -1.27
N VAL A 168 12.27 -11.07 -1.54
CA VAL A 168 10.84 -11.33 -1.69
C VAL A 168 10.58 -12.21 -2.92
N ARG A 169 11.28 -11.95 -4.02
CA ARG A 169 11.21 -12.75 -5.25
C ARG A 169 11.61 -14.21 -5.00
N GLU A 170 12.72 -14.43 -4.32
CA GLU A 170 13.20 -15.77 -3.95
C GLU A 170 12.21 -16.48 -3.02
N LEU A 171 11.69 -15.78 -2.02
CA LEU A 171 10.71 -16.31 -1.07
C LEU A 171 9.42 -16.77 -1.77
N LEU A 172 8.94 -15.98 -2.74
CA LEU A 172 7.67 -16.21 -3.44
C LEU A 172 7.84 -16.96 -4.77
N LYS A 173 9.09 -17.28 -5.16
CA LYS A 173 9.42 -17.95 -6.44
C LYS A 173 8.89 -17.20 -7.66
N VAL A 174 8.97 -15.85 -7.65
CA VAL A 174 8.54 -15.03 -8.77
C VAL A 174 9.56 -15.11 -9.89
N PRO A 175 9.15 -15.49 -11.12
CA PRO A 175 10.06 -15.63 -12.25
C PRO A 175 10.74 -14.31 -12.65
N PRO A 176 11.96 -14.34 -13.25
CA PRO A 176 12.77 -13.14 -13.51
C PRO A 176 12.15 -12.14 -14.51
N GLN A 177 11.20 -12.57 -15.35
CA GLN A 177 10.48 -11.69 -16.28
C GLN A 177 9.41 -10.82 -15.59
N TYR A 178 9.18 -11.02 -14.29
CA TYR A 178 8.28 -10.20 -13.48
C TYR A 178 9.05 -9.47 -12.39
N THR A 179 8.59 -8.29 -12.02
CA THR A 179 9.06 -7.51 -10.86
C THR A 179 7.92 -7.39 -9.85
N ILE A 180 8.27 -7.45 -8.57
CA ILE A 180 7.33 -7.19 -7.48
C ILE A 180 7.39 -5.70 -7.15
N PHE A 181 6.31 -4.98 -7.41
CA PHE A 181 6.26 -3.55 -7.18
C PHE A 181 5.91 -3.19 -5.74
N HIS A 182 5.01 -3.95 -5.14
CA HIS A 182 4.59 -3.74 -3.76
C HIS A 182 3.81 -4.94 -3.23
N ILE A 183 3.51 -4.88 -1.95
CA ILE A 183 2.62 -5.84 -1.29
C ILE A 183 1.41 -5.13 -0.71
N ILE A 184 0.29 -5.86 -0.55
CA ILE A 184 -0.93 -5.38 0.11
C ILE A 184 -1.26 -6.35 1.23
N ALA A 185 -1.19 -5.85 2.48
CA ALA A 185 -1.64 -6.60 3.65
C ALA A 185 -3.15 -6.45 3.81
N ILE A 186 -3.87 -7.55 4.05
CA ILE A 186 -5.34 -7.60 4.15
C ILE A 186 -5.72 -8.42 5.38
N GLY A 187 -6.74 -7.97 6.13
CA GLY A 187 -7.24 -8.66 7.30
C GLY A 187 -8.51 -8.01 7.87
N HIS A 188 -9.13 -8.64 8.85
CA HIS A 188 -10.19 -8.01 9.62
C HIS A 188 -9.62 -6.86 10.45
N PRO A 189 -10.18 -5.63 10.35
CA PRO A 189 -9.59 -4.47 11.02
C PRO A 189 -9.69 -4.59 12.54
N ALA A 190 -8.58 -4.33 13.25
CA ALA A 190 -8.50 -4.18 14.69
C ALA A 190 -8.32 -2.71 15.11
N GLU A 191 -8.52 -1.78 14.17
CA GLU A 191 -8.48 -0.33 14.41
C GLU A 191 -9.51 0.37 13.51
N ALA A 192 -9.95 1.55 13.93
CA ALA A 192 -10.85 2.42 13.16
C ALA A 192 -10.25 3.84 13.04
N PRO A 193 -9.30 4.05 12.12
CA PRO A 193 -8.67 5.35 11.95
C PRO A 193 -9.67 6.40 11.49
N GLY A 194 -9.64 7.58 12.13
CA GLY A 194 -10.48 8.72 11.75
C GLY A 194 -10.19 9.25 10.34
N LEU A 195 -11.04 10.16 9.89
CA LEU A 195 -10.88 10.85 8.61
C LEU A 195 -9.52 11.55 8.53
N ARG A 196 -8.90 11.48 7.37
CA ARG A 196 -7.67 12.21 7.08
C ARG A 196 -7.98 13.46 6.28
N PRO A 197 -7.35 14.60 6.58
CA PRO A 197 -7.55 15.81 5.81
C PRO A 197 -7.18 15.60 4.33
N ARG A 198 -7.85 16.34 3.47
CA ARG A 198 -7.54 16.44 2.04
C ARG A 198 -7.38 17.91 1.70
N LEU A 199 -6.57 18.19 0.71
CA LEU A 199 -6.51 19.51 0.09
C LEU A 199 -7.90 19.88 -0.42
N LYS A 200 -8.21 21.18 -0.43
CA LYS A 200 -9.46 21.66 -1.02
C LYS A 200 -9.43 21.47 -2.53
N LEU A 201 -10.60 21.30 -3.13
CA LEU A 201 -10.68 21.02 -4.56
C LEU A 201 -10.04 22.14 -5.40
N ASN A 202 -10.17 23.39 -4.99
CA ASN A 202 -9.56 24.54 -5.67
C ASN A 202 -8.02 24.63 -5.52
N GLU A 203 -7.41 23.83 -4.67
CA GLU A 203 -5.95 23.72 -4.56
C GLU A 203 -5.35 22.70 -5.53
N ILE A 204 -6.19 21.80 -6.09
CA ILE A 204 -5.76 20.65 -6.89
C ILE A 204 -6.44 20.54 -8.26
N ALA A 205 -7.48 21.35 -8.53
CA ALA A 205 -8.22 21.32 -9.78
C ALA A 205 -8.28 22.70 -10.43
N PHE A 206 -7.84 22.78 -11.68
CA PHE A 206 -7.79 23.99 -12.47
C PHE A 206 -8.54 23.81 -13.79
N TRP A 207 -9.24 24.84 -14.25
CA TRP A 207 -10.07 24.80 -15.45
C TRP A 207 -9.36 25.43 -16.64
N ASN A 208 -9.22 24.68 -17.70
CA ASN A 208 -8.64 25.06 -19.00
C ASN A 208 -7.14 25.41 -18.98
N LYS A 209 -6.59 25.90 -17.87
CA LYS A 209 -5.15 26.16 -17.71
C LYS A 209 -4.77 26.08 -16.22
N TRP A 210 -3.49 25.79 -15.97
CA TRP A 210 -2.91 25.76 -14.64
C TRP A 210 -3.14 27.09 -13.91
N GLY A 211 -3.50 27.03 -12.62
CA GLY A 211 -3.75 28.18 -11.76
C GLY A 211 -5.16 28.76 -11.85
N ASN A 212 -5.99 28.34 -12.79
CA ASN A 212 -7.38 28.80 -12.92
C ASN A 212 -8.33 27.92 -12.10
N ALA A 213 -8.34 28.08 -10.79
CA ALA A 213 -9.25 27.36 -9.88
C ALA A 213 -10.65 27.99 -9.89
N LYS A 214 -11.70 27.16 -9.78
CA LYS A 214 -13.05 27.68 -9.48
C LYS A 214 -13.10 28.15 -8.03
N LYS A 215 -13.73 29.31 -7.79
CA LYS A 215 -14.00 29.86 -6.46
C LYS A 215 -15.01 29.00 -5.68
#